data_a19771de4f3702b311ac88dff05b72ac
#
_entry.id   a19771de4f3702b311ac88dff05b72ac
#
_cell.length_a   1.000
_cell.length_b   1.000
_cell.length_c   1.000
_cell.angle_alpha   90.00
_cell.angle_beta   90.00
_cell.angle_gamma   90.00
#
_symmetry.space_group_name_H-M   'P 1'
#
loop_
_entity.id
_entity.type
_entity.pdbx_description
1 polymer ?
#
loop_
_entity_poly.entity_id
_entity_poly.type
_entity_poly.pdbx_seq_one_letter_code
_entity_poly.pdbx_strand_id
1 'polypeptide(L)'
;GAIVNIMSTDAEQPTRLFMFCNFIWGAPIRIGVCLWMIHQQVGDAMWAGFGFLVCLFPLQTIVFKAISKIRKALLATSDKRIKLTNEVLTGIRVIKFYNWEAPFKQKINEIRATELNLLYKYAWIVAIGFSLVLMSAPLVLPLIVFSLASKLGVTITAAKAFTTLTLFAIIRFPFAFLPMVIIQWVQTAVSFKRIYNFLLLDELSKAPIEAPASSDNAIEIVGATVKWDEKVEEPTLSGLNLEIKKGELVAVIGAVGAGKSSVL
;
A
#
# COMPACT_ATOMS: atom_id res chain seq x y z
N GLY A 1 5.76 4.29 -16.10
CA GLY A 1 5.56 4.33 -14.63
C GLY A 1 4.28 3.68 -14.14
N ALA A 2 3.10 4.01 -14.70
CA ALA A 2 1.81 3.48 -14.23
C ALA A 2 1.70 1.95 -14.40
N ILE A 3 2.07 1.43 -15.57
CA ILE A 3 2.05 -0.02 -15.87
C ILE A 3 2.98 -0.80 -14.93
N VAL A 4 4.20 -0.28 -14.71
CA VAL A 4 5.16 -0.90 -13.79
C VAL A 4 4.62 -0.96 -12.37
N ASN A 5 3.93 0.08 -11.90
CA ASN A 5 3.27 0.09 -10.58
C ASN A 5 2.13 -0.93 -10.48
N ILE A 6 1.34 -1.08 -11.53
CA ILE A 6 0.28 -2.09 -11.59
C ILE A 6 0.89 -3.50 -11.50
N MET A 7 1.94 -3.76 -12.27
CA MET A 7 2.60 -5.08 -12.30
C MET A 7 3.36 -5.41 -11.02
N SER A 8 4.00 -4.42 -10.37
CA SER A 8 4.82 -4.66 -9.17
C SER A 8 4.04 -4.54 -7.88
N THR A 9 3.27 -3.47 -7.71
CA THR A 9 2.62 -3.17 -6.43
C THR A 9 1.18 -3.67 -6.36
N ASP A 10 0.38 -3.39 -7.41
CA ASP A 10 -1.04 -3.74 -7.39
C ASP A 10 -1.26 -5.25 -7.60
N ALA A 11 -0.42 -5.93 -8.38
CA ALA A 11 -0.48 -7.37 -8.57
C ALA A 11 -0.09 -8.18 -7.31
N GLU A 12 0.71 -7.60 -6.41
CA GLU A 12 1.10 -8.26 -5.16
C GLU A 12 0.01 -8.18 -4.07
N GLN A 13 -0.87 -7.17 -4.11
CA GLN A 13 -1.89 -6.96 -3.09
C GLN A 13 -2.86 -8.16 -2.92
N PRO A 14 -3.37 -8.79 -4.00
CA PRO A 14 -4.17 -10.00 -3.88
C PRO A 14 -3.45 -11.14 -3.16
N THR A 15 -2.17 -11.37 -3.46
CA THR A 15 -1.37 -12.41 -2.81
C THR A 15 -1.27 -12.19 -1.30
N ARG A 16 -1.06 -10.95 -0.87
CA ARG A 16 -1.07 -10.57 0.55
C ARG A 16 -2.43 -10.78 1.20
N LEU A 17 -3.52 -10.48 0.49
CA LEU A 17 -4.87 -10.72 0.99
C LEU A 17 -5.12 -12.21 1.21
N PHE A 18 -4.73 -13.08 0.26
CA PHE A 18 -4.95 -14.52 0.37
C PHE A 18 -4.24 -15.14 1.59
N MET A 19 -3.10 -14.60 2.02
CA MET A 19 -2.43 -15.03 3.26
C MET A 19 -3.30 -14.79 4.50
N PHE A 20 -4.14 -13.76 4.49
CA PHE A 20 -4.95 -13.37 5.64
C PHE A 20 -6.45 -13.59 5.45
N CYS A 21 -6.91 -14.08 4.29
CA CYS A 21 -8.34 -14.23 4.00
C CYS A 21 -9.05 -15.13 5.02
N ASN A 22 -8.37 -16.15 5.54
CA ASN A 22 -8.92 -17.05 6.56
C ASN A 22 -9.27 -16.33 7.87
N PHE A 23 -8.66 -15.16 8.16
CA PHE A 23 -9.00 -14.38 9.34
C PHE A 23 -10.34 -13.65 9.20
N ILE A 24 -10.82 -13.37 7.99
CA ILE A 24 -12.07 -12.61 7.76
C ILE A 24 -13.26 -13.37 8.31
N TRP A 25 -13.35 -14.66 8.01
CA TRP A 25 -14.43 -15.53 8.49
C TRP A 25 -14.05 -16.31 9.73
N GLY A 26 -12.77 -16.68 9.87
CA GLY A 26 -12.29 -17.47 10.99
C GLY A 26 -12.21 -16.68 12.31
N ALA A 27 -11.88 -15.37 12.27
CA ALA A 27 -11.80 -14.55 13.47
C ALA A 27 -13.18 -14.35 14.14
N PRO A 28 -14.25 -13.95 13.44
CA PRO A 28 -15.58 -13.85 14.02
C PRO A 28 -16.09 -15.15 14.60
N ILE A 29 -15.88 -16.28 13.90
CA ILE A 29 -16.29 -17.60 14.39
C ILE A 29 -15.54 -17.97 15.66
N ARG A 30 -14.19 -17.82 15.68
CA ARG A 30 -13.38 -18.11 16.88
C ARG A 30 -13.80 -17.25 18.07
N ILE A 31 -14.00 -15.94 17.85
CA ILE A 31 -14.47 -15.04 18.90
C ILE A 31 -15.83 -15.48 19.41
N GLY A 32 -16.77 -15.77 18.53
CA GLY A 32 -18.12 -16.22 18.92
C GLY A 32 -18.10 -17.52 19.70
N VAL A 33 -17.36 -18.54 19.25
CA VAL A 33 -17.23 -19.82 19.98
C VAL A 33 -16.56 -19.62 21.34
N CYS A 34 -15.47 -18.85 21.40
CA CYS A 34 -14.81 -18.58 22.69
C CYS A 34 -15.72 -17.83 23.65
N LEU A 35 -16.46 -16.82 23.18
CA LEU A 35 -17.42 -16.10 24.02
C LEU A 35 -18.54 -17.04 24.53
N TRP A 36 -19.08 -17.88 23.67
CA TRP A 36 -20.06 -18.89 24.07
C TRP A 36 -19.51 -19.83 25.14
N MET A 37 -18.29 -20.33 24.97
CA MET A 37 -17.64 -21.18 25.97
C MET A 37 -17.37 -20.45 27.30
N ILE A 38 -16.99 -19.17 27.24
CA ILE A 38 -16.81 -18.34 28.44
C ILE A 38 -18.15 -18.13 29.16
N HIS A 39 -19.24 -17.91 28.42
CA HIS A 39 -20.57 -17.82 29.02
C HIS A 39 -20.95 -19.09 29.80
N GLN A 40 -20.62 -20.28 29.32
CA GLN A 40 -20.86 -21.54 30.03
C GLN A 40 -20.04 -21.64 31.36
N GLN A 41 -18.91 -20.94 31.49
CA GLN A 41 -18.05 -20.98 32.65
C GLN A 41 -18.42 -19.92 33.72
N VAL A 42 -18.71 -18.69 33.26
CA VAL A 42 -18.88 -17.50 34.15
C VAL A 42 -20.24 -16.84 34.01
N GLY A 43 -21.16 -17.41 33.22
CA GLY A 43 -22.52 -16.89 33.03
C GLY A 43 -22.52 -15.50 32.42
N ASP A 44 -23.48 -14.66 32.88
CA ASP A 44 -23.73 -13.33 32.33
C ASP A 44 -22.57 -12.33 32.51
N ALA A 45 -21.60 -12.63 33.36
CA ALA A 45 -20.40 -11.83 33.52
C ALA A 45 -19.60 -11.71 32.20
N MET A 46 -19.76 -12.65 31.26
CA MET A 46 -19.17 -12.62 29.91
C MET A 46 -19.54 -11.33 29.15
N TRP A 47 -20.76 -10.80 29.32
CA TRP A 47 -21.20 -9.60 28.61
C TRP A 47 -20.38 -8.34 28.95
N ALA A 48 -19.82 -8.26 30.16
CA ALA A 48 -18.89 -7.18 30.50
C ALA A 48 -17.58 -7.32 29.72
N GLY A 49 -17.08 -8.54 29.54
CA GLY A 49 -15.91 -8.82 28.69
C GLY A 49 -16.15 -8.48 27.21
N PHE A 50 -17.31 -8.85 26.69
CA PHE A 50 -17.71 -8.52 25.32
C PHE A 50 -17.83 -6.99 25.13
N GLY A 51 -18.49 -6.28 26.05
CA GLY A 51 -18.58 -4.82 26.02
C GLY A 51 -17.19 -4.14 26.01
N PHE A 52 -16.26 -4.65 26.82
CA PHE A 52 -14.89 -4.16 26.82
C PHE A 52 -14.19 -4.40 25.46
N LEU A 53 -14.33 -5.57 24.83
CA LEU A 53 -13.81 -5.85 23.49
C LEU A 53 -14.36 -4.87 22.46
N VAL A 54 -15.67 -4.60 22.50
CA VAL A 54 -16.31 -3.64 21.59
C VAL A 54 -15.73 -2.23 21.81
N CYS A 55 -15.48 -1.82 23.06
CA CYS A 55 -14.84 -0.53 23.36
C CYS A 55 -13.37 -0.45 22.91
N LEU A 56 -12.66 -1.57 22.89
CA LEU A 56 -11.28 -1.60 22.40
C LEU A 56 -11.16 -1.41 20.89
N PHE A 57 -12.17 -1.77 20.09
CA PHE A 57 -12.13 -1.69 18.65
C PHE A 57 -11.90 -0.26 18.10
N PRO A 58 -12.66 0.78 18.55
CA PRO A 58 -12.39 2.15 18.17
C PRO A 58 -11.01 2.64 18.64
N LEU A 59 -10.58 2.23 19.84
CA LEU A 59 -9.26 2.58 20.36
C LEU A 59 -8.14 2.05 19.47
N GLN A 60 -8.22 0.78 19.04
CA GLN A 60 -7.31 0.20 18.07
C GLN A 60 -7.28 1.01 16.76
N THR A 61 -8.44 1.41 16.25
CA THR A 61 -8.54 2.18 15.01
C THR A 61 -7.82 3.53 15.13
N ILE A 62 -7.93 4.20 16.28
CA ILE A 62 -7.22 5.47 16.56
C ILE A 62 -5.70 5.24 16.54
N VAL A 63 -5.22 4.20 17.24
CA VAL A 63 -3.80 3.83 17.27
C VAL A 63 -3.27 3.53 15.87
N PHE A 64 -3.97 2.72 15.08
CA PHE A 64 -3.57 2.41 13.69
C PHE A 64 -3.55 3.64 12.78
N LYS A 65 -4.50 4.57 12.92
CA LYS A 65 -4.49 5.85 12.20
C LYS A 65 -3.27 6.70 12.57
N ALA A 66 -2.93 6.77 13.86
CA ALA A 66 -1.77 7.51 14.35
C ALA A 66 -0.46 6.89 13.79
N ILE A 67 -0.31 5.57 13.84
CA ILE A 67 0.81 4.82 13.26
C ILE A 67 0.93 5.13 11.77
N SER A 68 -0.16 5.04 11.02
CA SER A 68 -0.18 5.29 9.57
C SER A 68 0.22 6.72 9.22
N LYS A 69 -0.26 7.72 9.99
CA LYS A 69 0.08 9.13 9.81
C LYS A 69 1.58 9.40 9.99
N ILE A 70 2.15 8.89 11.09
CA ILE A 70 3.59 9.07 11.37
C ILE A 70 4.45 8.31 10.37
N ARG A 71 4.04 7.10 9.98
CA ARG A 71 4.75 6.32 8.95
C ARG A 71 4.82 7.04 7.61
N LYS A 72 3.72 7.69 7.18
CA LYS A 72 3.72 8.50 5.95
C LYS A 72 4.70 9.67 6.04
N ALA A 73 4.73 10.38 7.16
CA ALA A 73 5.67 11.49 7.39
C ALA A 73 7.12 11.00 7.42
N LEU A 74 7.38 9.85 8.06
CA LEU A 74 8.69 9.21 8.12
C LEU A 74 9.19 8.85 6.72
N LEU A 75 8.38 8.18 5.90
CA LEU A 75 8.71 7.82 4.53
C LEU A 75 9.01 9.06 3.68
N ALA A 76 8.16 10.08 3.73
CA ALA A 76 8.38 11.33 2.99
C ALA A 76 9.69 12.05 3.38
N THR A 77 10.10 11.96 4.65
CA THR A 77 11.37 12.52 5.13
C THR A 77 12.56 11.67 4.68
N SER A 78 12.42 10.34 4.72
CA SER A 78 13.40 9.40 4.19
C SER A 78 13.65 9.59 2.69
N ASP A 79 12.57 9.77 1.91
CA ASP A 79 12.66 10.03 0.46
C ASP A 79 13.42 11.33 0.17
N LYS A 80 13.19 12.39 0.95
CA LYS A 80 13.96 13.66 0.82
C LYS A 80 15.45 13.44 1.07
N ARG A 81 15.80 12.65 2.11
CA ARG A 81 17.19 12.35 2.41
C ARG A 81 17.83 11.51 1.30
N ILE A 82 17.15 10.48 0.82
CA ILE A 82 17.64 9.61 -0.25
C ILE A 82 17.85 10.43 -1.54
N LYS A 83 16.89 11.29 -1.89
CA LYS A 83 17.00 12.18 -3.06
C LYS A 83 18.24 13.07 -2.97
N LEU A 84 18.42 13.78 -1.84
CA LEU A 84 19.57 14.63 -1.64
C LEU A 84 20.89 13.82 -1.66
N THR A 85 20.92 12.64 -1.06
CA THR A 85 22.09 11.77 -1.08
C THR A 85 22.44 11.34 -2.52
N ASN A 86 21.44 10.99 -3.34
CA ASN A 86 21.66 10.64 -4.74
C ASN A 86 22.16 11.85 -5.56
N GLU A 87 21.63 13.05 -5.31
CA GLU A 87 22.12 14.28 -5.95
C GLU A 87 23.60 14.53 -5.61
N VAL A 88 23.99 14.35 -4.34
CA VAL A 88 25.39 14.47 -3.88
C VAL A 88 26.28 13.43 -4.54
N LEU A 89 25.83 12.17 -4.62
CA LEU A 89 26.60 11.09 -5.25
C LEU A 89 26.76 11.32 -6.75
N THR A 90 25.74 11.77 -7.45
CA THR A 90 25.78 12.09 -8.87
C THR A 90 26.73 13.26 -9.15
N GLY A 91 26.71 14.30 -8.30
CA GLY A 91 27.57 15.48 -8.40
C GLY A 91 28.89 15.38 -7.62
N ILE A 92 29.32 14.19 -7.19
CA ILE A 92 30.44 14.03 -6.23
C ILE A 92 31.74 14.68 -6.71
N ARG A 93 32.03 14.66 -8.00
CA ARG A 93 33.23 15.28 -8.56
C ARG A 93 33.25 16.80 -8.32
N VAL A 94 32.08 17.46 -8.56
CA VAL A 94 31.95 18.91 -8.35
C VAL A 94 32.06 19.25 -6.87
N ILE A 95 31.38 18.48 -6.03
CA ILE A 95 31.41 18.67 -4.58
C ILE A 95 32.84 18.55 -4.04
N LYS A 96 33.61 17.57 -4.53
CA LYS A 96 35.02 17.38 -4.19
C LYS A 96 35.90 18.51 -4.70
N PHE A 97 35.68 18.99 -5.91
CA PHE A 97 36.45 20.07 -6.51
C PHE A 97 36.31 21.40 -5.72
N TYR A 98 35.09 21.69 -5.24
CA TYR A 98 34.79 22.92 -4.50
C TYR A 98 34.88 22.75 -2.97
N ASN A 99 35.28 21.58 -2.46
CA ASN A 99 35.33 21.27 -1.02
C ASN A 99 34.01 21.51 -0.28
N TRP A 100 32.89 21.11 -0.90
CA TRP A 100 31.52 21.34 -0.36
C TRP A 100 30.99 20.14 0.46
N GLU A 101 31.82 19.21 0.88
CA GLU A 101 31.40 18.02 1.65
C GLU A 101 30.76 18.42 2.99
N ALA A 102 31.36 19.39 3.70
CA ALA A 102 30.88 19.77 5.02
C ALA A 102 29.47 20.38 4.99
N PRO A 103 29.13 21.34 4.10
CA PRO A 103 27.77 21.87 3.95
C PRO A 103 26.75 20.80 3.56
N PHE A 104 27.08 19.92 2.62
CA PHE A 104 26.15 18.86 2.21
C PHE A 104 25.95 17.81 3.30
N LYS A 105 27.01 17.43 4.03
CA LYS A 105 26.91 16.56 5.19
C LYS A 105 26.01 17.15 6.27
N GLN A 106 26.15 18.44 6.56
CA GLN A 106 25.29 19.12 7.52
C GLN A 106 23.81 19.07 7.08
N LYS A 107 23.52 19.39 5.84
CA LYS A 107 22.15 19.35 5.29
C LYS A 107 21.52 17.95 5.34
N ILE A 108 22.29 16.90 5.03
CA ILE A 108 21.83 15.52 5.16
C ILE A 108 21.58 15.16 6.63
N ASN A 109 22.44 15.59 7.55
CA ASN A 109 22.30 15.35 8.98
C ASN A 109 21.07 16.04 9.58
N GLU A 110 20.70 17.25 9.13
CA GLU A 110 19.49 17.95 9.56
C GLU A 110 18.22 17.16 9.17
N ILE A 111 18.17 16.65 7.92
CA ILE A 111 17.07 15.78 7.49
C ILE A 111 17.07 14.48 8.30
N ARG A 112 18.25 13.90 8.55
CA ARG A 112 18.39 12.68 9.35
C ARG A 112 17.94 12.87 10.79
N ALA A 113 18.24 14.00 11.41
CA ALA A 113 17.76 14.30 12.75
C ALA A 113 16.23 14.35 12.83
N THR A 114 15.60 14.95 11.81
CA THR A 114 14.12 14.96 11.69
C THR A 114 13.57 13.56 11.49
N GLU A 115 14.19 12.76 10.63
CA GLU A 115 13.82 11.35 10.38
C GLU A 115 13.93 10.52 11.67
N LEU A 116 15.01 10.67 12.44
CA LEU A 116 15.20 9.97 13.70
C LEU A 116 14.15 10.35 14.76
N ASN A 117 13.77 11.61 14.85
CA ASN A 117 12.70 12.04 15.76
C ASN A 117 11.34 11.43 15.38
N LEU A 118 11.03 11.38 14.08
CA LEU A 118 9.81 10.70 13.58
C LEU A 118 9.88 9.18 13.83
N LEU A 119 11.03 8.55 13.64
CA LEU A 119 11.24 7.13 13.91
C LEU A 119 11.05 6.82 15.40
N TYR A 120 11.58 7.68 16.28
CA TYR A 120 11.41 7.54 17.72
C TYR A 120 9.93 7.64 18.12
N LYS A 121 9.21 8.64 17.61
CA LYS A 121 7.76 8.77 17.83
C LYS A 121 6.99 7.57 17.30
N TYR A 122 7.34 7.08 16.11
CA TYR A 122 6.75 5.88 15.52
C TYR A 122 6.95 4.66 16.42
N ALA A 123 8.20 4.42 16.88
CA ALA A 123 8.53 3.29 17.73
C ALA A 123 7.75 3.31 19.06
N TRP A 124 7.63 4.47 19.70
CA TRP A 124 6.84 4.62 20.93
C TRP A 124 5.35 4.34 20.72
N ILE A 125 4.75 4.89 19.68
CA ILE A 125 3.32 4.67 19.40
C ILE A 125 3.05 3.20 19.05
N VAL A 126 3.95 2.57 18.28
CA VAL A 126 3.85 1.13 17.98
C VAL A 126 4.00 0.30 19.26
N ALA A 127 5.00 0.57 20.09
CA ALA A 127 5.22 -0.17 21.34
C ALA A 127 4.03 -0.07 22.29
N ILE A 128 3.54 1.15 22.56
CA ILE A 128 2.41 1.38 23.45
C ILE A 128 1.13 0.80 22.83
N GLY A 129 0.85 1.10 21.58
CA GLY A 129 -0.37 0.64 20.90
C GLY A 129 -0.46 -0.87 20.81
N PHE A 130 0.65 -1.53 20.44
CA PHE A 130 0.72 -2.98 20.36
C PHE A 130 0.59 -3.64 21.74
N SER A 131 1.25 -3.07 22.76
CA SER A 131 1.13 -3.55 24.15
C SER A 131 -0.29 -3.42 24.68
N LEU A 132 -0.95 -2.28 24.44
CA LEU A 132 -2.34 -2.09 24.85
C LEU A 132 -3.28 -3.12 24.21
N VAL A 133 -3.13 -3.36 22.91
CA VAL A 133 -3.96 -4.31 22.18
C VAL A 133 -3.69 -5.77 22.58
N LEU A 134 -2.42 -6.17 22.68
CA LEU A 134 -2.04 -7.55 22.98
C LEU A 134 -2.19 -7.93 24.45
N MET A 135 -1.97 -6.99 25.39
CA MET A 135 -2.03 -7.27 26.81
C MET A 135 -3.42 -7.05 27.42
N SER A 136 -4.29 -6.26 26.78
CA SER A 136 -5.64 -6.00 27.28
C SER A 136 -6.48 -7.27 27.37
N ALA A 137 -6.44 -8.14 26.38
CA ALA A 137 -7.23 -9.37 26.39
C ALA A 137 -6.81 -10.35 27.50
N PRO A 138 -5.53 -10.72 27.68
CA PRO A 138 -5.16 -11.68 28.71
C PRO A 138 -5.11 -11.11 30.13
N LEU A 139 -5.00 -9.80 30.32
CA LEU A 139 -4.86 -9.18 31.64
C LEU A 139 -6.15 -8.47 32.09
N VAL A 140 -6.70 -7.59 31.27
CA VAL A 140 -7.81 -6.73 31.66
C VAL A 140 -9.16 -7.45 31.55
N LEU A 141 -9.37 -8.25 30.50
CA LEU A 141 -10.61 -9.01 30.33
C LEU A 141 -10.88 -9.96 31.48
N PRO A 142 -9.95 -10.84 31.90
CA PRO A 142 -10.19 -11.72 33.04
C PRO A 142 -10.51 -10.95 34.35
N LEU A 143 -9.80 -9.83 34.56
CA LEU A 143 -10.01 -9.00 35.73
C LEU A 143 -11.45 -8.47 35.81
N ILE A 144 -11.95 -7.93 34.69
CA ILE A 144 -13.32 -7.40 34.60
C ILE A 144 -14.34 -8.53 34.79
N VAL A 145 -14.17 -9.62 34.04
CA VAL A 145 -15.14 -10.73 34.03
C VAL A 145 -15.18 -11.45 35.38
N PHE A 146 -14.03 -11.75 35.97
CA PHE A 146 -14.00 -12.42 37.28
C PHE A 146 -14.52 -11.53 38.42
N SER A 147 -14.21 -10.22 38.38
CA SER A 147 -14.75 -9.27 39.34
C SER A 147 -16.27 -9.21 39.27
N LEU A 148 -16.84 -9.21 38.08
CA LEU A 148 -18.30 -9.20 37.91
C LEU A 148 -18.92 -10.58 38.25
N ALA A 149 -18.31 -11.67 37.84
CA ALA A 149 -18.76 -13.03 38.13
C ALA A 149 -18.84 -13.26 39.66
N SER A 150 -17.82 -12.80 40.42
CA SER A 150 -17.83 -12.85 41.87
C SER A 150 -18.99 -12.05 42.48
N LYS A 151 -19.31 -10.85 41.97
CA LYS A 151 -20.44 -10.04 42.41
C LYS A 151 -21.80 -10.70 42.09
N LEU A 152 -21.88 -11.44 41.00
CA LEU A 152 -23.08 -12.20 40.60
C LEU A 152 -23.21 -13.55 41.34
N GLY A 153 -22.33 -13.85 42.29
CA GLY A 153 -22.38 -15.07 43.11
C GLY A 153 -21.93 -16.33 42.37
N VAL A 154 -21.27 -16.20 41.22
CA VAL A 154 -20.72 -17.35 40.47
C VAL A 154 -19.48 -17.88 41.20
N THR A 155 -19.51 -19.17 41.60
CA THR A 155 -18.34 -19.83 42.20
C THR A 155 -17.25 -20.04 41.16
N ILE A 156 -16.10 -19.38 41.32
CA ILE A 156 -14.94 -19.49 40.46
C ILE A 156 -14.04 -20.60 41.02
N THR A 157 -14.08 -21.77 40.42
CA THR A 157 -13.13 -22.86 40.69
C THR A 157 -11.86 -22.66 39.89
N ALA A 158 -10.75 -23.29 40.31
CA ALA A 158 -9.49 -23.25 39.56
C ALA A 158 -9.65 -23.70 38.12
N ALA A 159 -10.44 -24.76 37.89
CA ALA A 159 -10.74 -25.25 36.53
C ALA A 159 -11.41 -24.18 35.66
N LYS A 160 -12.47 -23.52 36.19
CA LYS A 160 -13.18 -22.44 35.49
C LYS A 160 -12.25 -21.26 35.18
N ALA A 161 -11.41 -20.87 36.16
CA ALA A 161 -10.49 -19.76 36.04
C ALA A 161 -9.45 -20.01 34.90
N PHE A 162 -8.77 -21.16 34.93
CA PHE A 162 -7.77 -21.48 33.92
C PHE A 162 -8.35 -21.66 32.52
N THR A 163 -9.53 -22.30 32.41
CA THR A 163 -10.24 -22.42 31.12
C THR A 163 -10.60 -21.05 30.55
N THR A 164 -11.15 -20.16 31.36
CA THR A 164 -11.53 -18.82 30.93
C THR A 164 -10.33 -17.99 30.53
N LEU A 165 -9.21 -18.05 31.29
CA LEU A 165 -7.95 -17.38 30.93
C LEU A 165 -7.41 -17.86 29.57
N THR A 166 -7.44 -19.18 29.34
CA THR A 166 -7.01 -19.77 28.07
C THR A 166 -7.89 -19.29 26.91
N LEU A 167 -9.20 -19.23 27.09
CA LEU A 167 -10.12 -18.72 26.07
C LEU A 167 -9.88 -17.25 25.74
N PHE A 168 -9.61 -16.41 26.73
CA PHE A 168 -9.21 -15.01 26.50
C PHE A 168 -7.87 -14.90 25.77
N ALA A 169 -6.92 -15.76 26.06
CA ALA A 169 -5.66 -15.82 25.34
C ALA A 169 -5.84 -16.21 23.86
N ILE A 170 -6.80 -17.11 23.57
CA ILE A 170 -7.14 -17.51 22.19
C ILE A 170 -7.81 -16.36 21.41
N ILE A 171 -8.70 -15.57 22.05
CA ILE A 171 -9.38 -14.44 21.43
C ILE A 171 -8.39 -13.32 21.03
N ARG A 172 -7.28 -13.20 21.74
CA ARG A 172 -6.30 -12.12 21.58
C ARG A 172 -5.84 -11.91 20.11
N PHE A 173 -5.40 -12.97 19.46
CA PHE A 173 -4.87 -12.86 18.10
C PHE A 173 -5.94 -12.53 17.05
N PRO A 174 -7.07 -13.25 16.96
CA PRO A 174 -8.15 -12.88 16.06
C PRO A 174 -8.59 -11.43 16.22
N PHE A 175 -8.71 -10.96 17.46
CA PHE A 175 -9.12 -9.60 17.76
C PHE A 175 -8.07 -8.56 17.35
N ALA A 176 -6.79 -8.82 17.61
CA ALA A 176 -5.70 -7.90 17.29
C ALA A 176 -5.48 -7.75 15.76
N PHE A 177 -5.64 -8.84 15.00
CA PHE A 177 -5.38 -8.83 13.56
C PHE A 177 -6.58 -8.41 12.70
N LEU A 178 -7.79 -8.48 13.19
CA LEU A 178 -9.02 -8.18 12.44
C LEU A 178 -9.01 -6.80 11.78
N PRO A 179 -8.62 -5.69 12.44
CA PRO A 179 -8.54 -4.39 11.80
C PRO A 179 -7.51 -4.33 10.64
N MET A 180 -6.38 -5.00 10.80
CA MET A 180 -5.35 -5.07 9.77
C MET A 180 -5.87 -5.78 8.51
N VAL A 181 -6.59 -6.88 8.70
CA VAL A 181 -7.18 -7.65 7.60
C VAL A 181 -8.24 -6.86 6.86
N ILE A 182 -9.07 -6.08 7.58
CA ILE A 182 -10.06 -5.18 6.97
C ILE A 182 -9.36 -4.12 6.10
N ILE A 183 -8.28 -3.50 6.60
CA ILE A 183 -7.50 -2.51 5.83
C ILE A 183 -6.89 -3.16 4.59
N GLN A 184 -6.33 -4.36 4.71
CA GLN A 184 -5.76 -5.11 3.60
C GLN A 184 -6.81 -5.43 2.53
N TRP A 185 -8.03 -5.80 2.94
CA TRP A 185 -9.17 -5.99 2.03
C TRP A 185 -9.49 -4.73 1.21
N VAL A 186 -9.60 -3.58 1.89
CA VAL A 186 -9.88 -2.30 1.22
C VAL A 186 -8.77 -1.94 0.23
N GLN A 187 -7.50 -2.12 0.60
CA GLN A 187 -6.36 -1.85 -0.29
C GLN A 187 -6.39 -2.75 -1.52
N THR A 188 -6.64 -4.05 -1.32
CA THR A 188 -6.74 -5.00 -2.42
C THR A 188 -7.92 -4.69 -3.35
N ALA A 189 -9.07 -4.27 -2.84
CA ALA A 189 -10.21 -3.85 -3.66
C ALA A 189 -9.86 -2.65 -4.55
N VAL A 190 -9.08 -1.69 -4.04
CA VAL A 190 -8.59 -0.55 -4.82
C VAL A 190 -7.63 -1.01 -5.93
N SER A 191 -6.70 -1.92 -5.61
CA SER A 191 -5.75 -2.48 -6.59
C SER A 191 -6.46 -3.28 -7.67
N PHE A 192 -7.45 -4.10 -7.30
CA PHE A 192 -8.30 -4.80 -8.28
C PHE A 192 -9.00 -3.83 -9.24
N LYS A 193 -9.54 -2.74 -8.72
CA LYS A 193 -10.20 -1.71 -9.56
C LYS A 193 -9.21 -1.09 -10.55
N ARG A 194 -7.97 -0.83 -10.14
CA ARG A 194 -6.93 -0.30 -11.04
C ARG A 194 -6.53 -1.30 -12.12
N ILE A 195 -6.31 -2.57 -11.74
CA ILE A 195 -6.01 -3.66 -12.68
C ILE A 195 -7.18 -3.83 -13.67
N TYR A 196 -8.41 -3.85 -13.17
CA TYR A 196 -9.61 -3.95 -14.00
C TYR A 196 -9.72 -2.81 -15.02
N ASN A 197 -9.53 -1.57 -14.57
CA ASN A 197 -9.56 -0.42 -15.47
C ASN A 197 -8.44 -0.47 -16.52
N PHE A 198 -7.27 -1.00 -16.16
CA PHE A 198 -6.16 -1.18 -17.12
C PHE A 198 -6.50 -2.25 -18.16
N LEU A 199 -7.11 -3.36 -17.75
CA LEU A 199 -7.51 -4.43 -18.67
C LEU A 199 -8.68 -4.05 -19.60
N LEU A 200 -9.41 -2.99 -19.26
CA LEU A 200 -10.48 -2.44 -20.10
C LEU A 200 -9.99 -1.38 -21.09
N LEU A 201 -8.69 -1.04 -21.10
CA LEU A 201 -8.15 -0.14 -22.11
C LEU A 201 -8.24 -0.80 -23.48
N ASP A 202 -8.52 0.03 -24.49
CA ASP A 202 -8.56 -0.43 -25.87
C ASP A 202 -7.19 -1.02 -26.27
N GLU A 203 -7.23 -2.16 -26.96
CA GLU A 203 -6.03 -2.78 -27.50
C GLU A 203 -5.56 -2.02 -28.74
N LEU A 204 -4.24 -1.89 -28.89
CA LEU A 204 -3.67 -1.34 -30.11
C LEU A 204 -4.11 -2.21 -31.31
N SER A 205 -4.91 -1.64 -32.18
CA SER A 205 -5.22 -2.26 -33.45
C SER A 205 -3.91 -2.45 -34.25
N LYS A 206 -3.44 -3.67 -34.32
CA LYS A 206 -2.36 -4.05 -35.22
C LYS A 206 -2.96 -4.11 -36.62
N ALA A 207 -3.08 -2.96 -37.28
CA ALA A 207 -3.26 -2.99 -38.74
C ALA A 207 -2.09 -3.81 -39.33
N PRO A 208 -2.35 -4.82 -40.18
CA PRO A 208 -1.30 -5.56 -40.80
C PRO A 208 -0.46 -4.57 -41.60
N ILE A 209 0.82 -4.42 -41.21
CA ILE A 209 1.80 -3.69 -42.03
C ILE A 209 2.07 -4.60 -43.21
N GLU A 210 1.36 -4.38 -44.30
CA GLU A 210 1.67 -5.04 -45.57
C GLU A 210 3.00 -4.45 -46.09
N ALA A 211 4.08 -5.15 -45.82
CA ALA A 211 5.33 -4.85 -46.48
C ALA A 211 5.20 -5.28 -47.93
N PRO A 212 5.24 -4.37 -48.91
CA PRO A 212 5.22 -4.75 -50.31
C PRO A 212 6.45 -5.62 -50.58
N ALA A 213 6.23 -6.81 -51.14
CA ALA A 213 7.23 -7.87 -51.32
C ALA A 213 8.45 -7.48 -52.19
N SER A 214 8.48 -6.32 -52.79
CA SER A 214 9.54 -5.88 -53.74
C SER A 214 9.72 -4.36 -53.83
N SER A 215 9.53 -3.61 -52.75
CA SER A 215 9.77 -2.16 -52.77
C SER A 215 11.26 -1.84 -52.50
N ASP A 216 11.80 -0.94 -53.30
CA ASP A 216 13.14 -0.35 -53.10
C ASP A 216 13.14 0.65 -51.94
N ASN A 217 11.92 1.01 -51.45
CA ASN A 217 11.70 1.92 -50.35
C ASN A 217 11.86 1.21 -49.00
N ALA A 218 12.54 1.87 -48.06
CA ALA A 218 12.63 1.43 -46.66
C ALA A 218 11.38 1.84 -45.87
N ILE A 219 10.81 3.01 -46.18
CA ILE A 219 9.60 3.54 -45.59
C ILE A 219 8.77 4.18 -46.68
N GLU A 220 7.47 3.87 -46.71
CA GLU A 220 6.52 4.46 -47.61
C GLU A 220 5.26 4.82 -46.86
N ILE A 221 4.88 6.09 -46.83
CA ILE A 221 3.69 6.62 -46.19
C ILE A 221 2.89 7.37 -47.24
N VAL A 222 1.66 6.96 -47.47
CA VAL A 222 0.80 7.57 -48.48
C VAL A 222 -0.46 8.09 -47.83
N GLY A 223 -0.69 9.41 -47.87
CA GLY A 223 -1.90 10.07 -47.39
C GLY A 223 -2.21 9.87 -45.91
N ALA A 224 -1.20 9.58 -45.10
CA ALA A 224 -1.43 9.24 -43.71
C ALA A 224 -1.92 10.43 -42.89
N THR A 225 -2.86 10.16 -41.99
CA THR A 225 -3.35 11.09 -40.98
C THR A 225 -2.99 10.57 -39.62
N VAL A 226 -2.26 11.34 -38.82
CA VAL A 226 -1.73 10.93 -37.51
C VAL A 226 -2.43 11.70 -36.40
N LYS A 227 -2.95 10.97 -35.43
CA LYS A 227 -3.54 11.48 -34.19
C LYS A 227 -2.84 10.85 -32.99
N TRP A 228 -2.58 11.61 -31.93
CA TRP A 228 -2.09 11.08 -30.64
C TRP A 228 -3.23 10.53 -29.76
N ASP A 229 -4.45 11.05 -29.94
CA ASP A 229 -5.65 10.59 -29.23
C ASP A 229 -6.80 10.55 -30.23
N GLU A 230 -7.47 9.41 -30.34
CA GLU A 230 -8.62 9.24 -31.23
C GLU A 230 -9.79 10.15 -30.87
N LYS A 231 -9.87 10.63 -29.61
CA LYS A 231 -10.92 11.52 -29.12
C LYS A 231 -10.76 12.97 -29.53
N VAL A 232 -9.58 13.35 -30.03
CA VAL A 232 -9.32 14.71 -30.53
C VAL A 232 -9.80 14.80 -31.96
N GLU A 233 -10.70 15.77 -32.26
CA GLU A 233 -11.24 15.94 -33.62
C GLU A 233 -10.20 16.36 -34.62
N GLU A 234 -9.24 17.23 -34.24
CA GLU A 234 -8.20 17.72 -35.14
C GLU A 234 -6.99 16.76 -35.18
N PRO A 235 -6.58 16.29 -36.35
CA PRO A 235 -5.38 15.47 -36.47
C PRO A 235 -4.10 16.29 -36.25
N THR A 236 -3.10 15.69 -35.62
CA THR A 236 -1.79 16.31 -35.43
C THR A 236 -1.07 16.53 -36.75
N LEU A 237 -1.23 15.60 -37.68
CA LEU A 237 -0.75 15.67 -39.05
C LEU A 237 -1.80 15.09 -39.99
N SER A 238 -1.99 15.71 -41.17
CA SER A 238 -2.93 15.25 -42.20
C SER A 238 -2.27 15.23 -43.55
N GLY A 239 -2.58 14.21 -44.37
CA GLY A 239 -2.11 14.09 -45.72
C GLY A 239 -0.60 13.88 -45.85
N LEU A 240 0.03 13.22 -44.91
CA LEU A 240 1.45 12.94 -44.91
C LEU A 240 1.81 11.93 -46.03
N ASN A 241 2.68 12.36 -46.95
CA ASN A 241 3.29 11.51 -47.93
C ASN A 241 4.81 11.54 -47.78
N LEU A 242 5.43 10.37 -47.56
CA LEU A 242 6.86 10.24 -47.33
C LEU A 242 7.37 8.95 -47.93
N GLU A 243 8.37 9.05 -48.79
CA GLU A 243 9.08 7.92 -49.35
C GLU A 243 10.55 8.02 -48.96
N ILE A 244 11.12 6.95 -48.41
CA ILE A 244 12.54 6.86 -48.04
C ILE A 244 13.10 5.59 -48.64
N LYS A 245 14.15 5.71 -49.44
CA LYS A 245 14.83 4.58 -50.06
C LYS A 245 15.77 3.87 -49.08
N LYS A 246 16.06 2.61 -49.33
CA LYS A 246 17.04 1.84 -48.54
C LYS A 246 18.43 2.48 -48.63
N GLY A 247 19.01 2.77 -47.42
CA GLY A 247 20.32 3.41 -47.30
C GLY A 247 20.33 4.93 -47.41
N GLU A 248 19.17 5.59 -47.54
CA GLU A 248 19.05 7.05 -47.58
C GLU A 248 19.06 7.62 -46.17
N LEU A 249 19.74 8.76 -45.96
CA LEU A 249 19.72 9.53 -44.71
C LEU A 249 18.74 10.68 -44.86
N VAL A 250 17.66 10.64 -44.12
CA VAL A 250 16.62 11.67 -44.11
C VAL A 250 16.58 12.40 -42.77
N ALA A 251 16.57 13.74 -42.79
CA ALA A 251 16.48 14.58 -41.64
C ALA A 251 15.13 15.33 -41.59
N VAL A 252 14.38 15.16 -40.52
CA VAL A 252 13.11 15.87 -40.30
C VAL A 252 13.38 17.14 -39.47
N ILE A 253 13.31 18.31 -40.12
CA ILE A 253 13.59 19.61 -39.51
C ILE A 253 12.31 20.46 -39.39
N GLY A 254 12.26 21.34 -38.39
CA GLY A 254 11.13 22.24 -38.17
C GLY A 254 11.14 22.86 -36.76
N ALA A 255 10.27 23.84 -36.51
CA ALA A 255 10.15 24.52 -35.24
C ALA A 255 9.68 23.55 -34.10
N VAL A 256 9.86 23.94 -32.83
CA VAL A 256 9.35 23.18 -31.70
C VAL A 256 7.81 23.16 -31.78
N GLY A 257 7.20 21.98 -31.66
CA GLY A 257 5.75 21.80 -31.77
C GLY A 257 5.26 21.55 -33.22
N ALA A 258 6.10 21.52 -34.24
CA ALA A 258 5.72 21.29 -35.65
C ALA A 258 5.34 19.83 -35.99
N GLY A 259 5.23 18.93 -35.02
CA GLY A 259 4.83 17.54 -35.27
C GLY A 259 5.93 16.59 -35.75
N LYS A 260 7.24 16.96 -35.62
CA LYS A 260 8.35 16.09 -36.03
C LYS A 260 8.34 14.71 -35.37
N SER A 261 8.10 14.67 -34.07
CA SER A 261 7.98 13.40 -33.29
C SER A 261 6.70 12.62 -33.61
N SER A 262 5.75 13.24 -34.31
CA SER A 262 4.53 12.56 -34.75
C SER A 262 4.70 11.88 -36.12
N VAL A 263 5.79 12.17 -36.85
CA VAL A 263 6.20 11.50 -38.10
C VAL A 263 7.02 10.24 -37.79
N LEU A 264 7.82 10.24 -36.69
CA LEU A 264 8.65 9.15 -36.20
C LEU A 264 7.87 8.15 -35.33
#